data_e422ef31a4147cc1e9547067fa8301e4
#
_entry.id   e422ef31a4147cc1e9547067fa8301e4
#
_cell.length_a   1.000
_cell.length_b   1.000
_cell.length_c   1.000
_cell.angle_alpha   90.00
_cell.angle_beta   90.00
_cell.angle_gamma   90.00
#
_symmetry.space_group_name_H-M   'P 1'
#
loop_
_entity.id
_entity.type
_entity.pdbx_description
1 polymer ?
#
loop_
_entity_poly.entity_id
_entity_poly.type
_entity_poly.pdbx_seq_one_letter_code
_entity_poly.pdbx_strand_id
1 'polypeptide(L)'
;HTYRTIDAHSRKVSQLAFLKDLEAGNAYMAEAPTMWDVTFRTAVAQAELEDKERDGAYHRISFHRENGEKVWIETTRPELLPSCVALVAHPDDERYQPLFGTKVTSPLFGVEVEVMAHPLAQPDKGAGIAMICTFGDTTDVTWWRELQLPTRALIGRDGRFSRETPEWITSAEGRERYERMAGTTVFTGQKTVVEMLVEAGEMEGEPKKIKHPVKFYEKGDKPLEIVASRQWYIRNGGRDAERREKLIERGREINWVPSFMRSRYENWVEGLNGDWLISRQRFFGVPFPLWYPLDAEGEPDYENPILPTEDMLPVDPASQAAPGYSEDQRGVPGGFIADPDVLDTWATSSLTPQIATGWATDPELHAKTFPMDLRPQGHDIIRTWLFSTAVRAETLASSVPWYNTALSGWILDPDRKKMSKSKGNVVVPHDVLDKYGSDAVRYWAASARL
;
A
#
# COMPACT_ATOMS: atom_id res chain seq x y z
N HIS A 1 6.32 11.53 -33.57
CA HIS A 1 7.21 11.47 -32.41
C HIS A 1 7.05 10.12 -31.71
N THR A 2 8.16 9.47 -31.39
CA THR A 2 8.18 8.14 -30.75
C THR A 2 9.04 8.22 -29.50
N TYR A 3 8.55 7.68 -28.38
CA TYR A 3 9.30 7.50 -27.15
C TYR A 3 9.15 6.07 -26.62
N ARG A 4 10.00 5.69 -25.68
CA ARG A 4 9.95 4.40 -25.00
C ARG A 4 9.82 4.63 -23.50
N THR A 5 9.11 3.72 -22.81
CA THR A 5 8.79 3.89 -21.38
C THR A 5 9.96 3.63 -20.44
N ILE A 6 11.06 3.01 -20.92
CA ILE A 6 12.22 2.63 -20.10
C ILE A 6 13.57 2.92 -20.78
N ASP A 7 13.60 3.76 -21.80
CA ASP A 7 14.86 4.23 -22.39
C ASP A 7 15.58 5.22 -21.45
N ALA A 8 16.76 5.67 -21.84
CA ALA A 8 17.57 6.60 -21.04
C ALA A 8 16.81 7.90 -20.75
N HIS A 9 16.05 8.42 -21.75
CA HIS A 9 15.27 9.64 -21.57
C HIS A 9 14.16 9.46 -20.53
N SER A 10 13.36 8.41 -20.63
CA SER A 10 12.25 8.16 -19.71
C SER A 10 12.74 7.87 -18.28
N ARG A 11 13.86 7.16 -18.13
CA ARG A 11 14.50 6.95 -16.82
C ARG A 11 15.01 8.27 -16.24
N LYS A 12 15.67 9.11 -17.05
CA LYS A 12 16.13 10.44 -16.63
C LYS A 12 14.96 11.30 -16.14
N VAL A 13 13.87 11.38 -16.90
CA VAL A 13 12.66 12.15 -16.50
C VAL A 13 12.08 11.62 -15.20
N SER A 14 12.00 10.30 -15.02
CA SER A 14 11.44 9.69 -13.81
C SER A 14 12.30 9.99 -12.57
N GLN A 15 13.60 9.89 -12.71
CA GLN A 15 14.53 10.16 -11.61
C GLN A 15 14.60 11.66 -11.29
N LEU A 16 14.62 12.52 -12.30
CA LEU A 16 14.61 13.97 -12.13
C LEU A 16 13.33 14.43 -11.40
N ALA A 17 12.18 13.89 -11.81
CA ALA A 17 10.92 14.20 -11.16
C ALA A 17 10.89 13.77 -9.68
N PHE A 18 11.48 12.62 -9.36
CA PHE A 18 11.65 12.19 -7.99
C PHE A 18 12.54 13.14 -7.18
N LEU A 19 13.70 13.54 -7.73
CA LEU A 19 14.61 14.47 -7.05
C LEU A 19 13.95 15.84 -6.81
N LYS A 20 13.18 16.35 -7.78
CA LYS A 20 12.43 17.60 -7.61
C LYS A 20 11.31 17.49 -6.55
N ASP A 21 10.60 16.37 -6.51
CA ASP A 21 9.61 16.12 -5.45
C ASP A 21 10.28 15.96 -4.08
N LEU A 22 11.48 15.37 -4.01
CA LEU A 22 12.26 15.25 -2.77
C LEU A 22 12.72 16.63 -2.28
N GLU A 23 13.30 17.44 -3.17
CA GLU A 23 13.73 18.83 -2.88
C GLU A 23 12.56 19.70 -2.37
N ALA A 24 11.39 19.57 -2.99
CA ALA A 24 10.18 20.28 -2.61
C ALA A 24 9.47 19.70 -1.37
N GLY A 25 9.98 18.63 -0.77
CA GLY A 25 9.35 17.93 0.36
C GLY A 25 8.06 17.19 0.00
N ASN A 26 7.77 17.00 -1.27
CA ASN A 26 6.64 16.21 -1.76
C ASN A 26 6.93 14.71 -1.70
N ALA A 27 8.17 14.29 -1.94
CA ALA A 27 8.62 12.92 -1.72
C ALA A 27 9.31 12.80 -0.36
N TYR A 28 9.09 11.69 0.34
CA TYR A 28 9.72 11.43 1.62
C TYR A 28 9.79 9.92 1.89
N MET A 29 10.72 9.53 2.75
CA MET A 29 10.85 8.17 3.22
C MET A 29 10.30 8.05 4.65
N ALA A 30 9.62 6.96 4.94
CA ALA A 30 9.16 6.65 6.29
C ALA A 30 9.15 5.14 6.55
N GLU A 31 9.49 4.76 7.77
CA GLU A 31 9.18 3.44 8.27
C GLU A 31 7.74 3.46 8.80
N ALA A 32 6.88 2.67 8.18
CA ALA A 32 5.45 2.68 8.45
C ALA A 32 4.81 1.31 8.22
N PRO A 33 3.62 1.08 8.82
CA PRO A 33 2.78 -0.05 8.46
C PRO A 33 2.46 -0.03 6.97
N THR A 34 2.85 -1.10 6.29
CA THR A 34 2.78 -1.21 4.83
C THR A 34 2.02 -2.46 4.42
N MET A 35 1.04 -2.32 3.52
CA MET A 35 0.40 -3.45 2.86
C MET A 35 1.43 -4.21 2.04
N TRP A 36 1.54 -5.52 2.27
CA TRP A 36 2.62 -6.35 1.78
C TRP A 36 2.12 -7.64 1.16
N ASP A 37 2.52 -7.90 -0.07
CA ASP A 37 2.31 -9.21 -0.69
C ASP A 37 3.46 -10.16 -0.33
N VAL A 38 3.13 -11.20 0.43
CA VAL A 38 4.09 -12.19 0.93
C VAL A 38 4.61 -13.14 -0.15
N THR A 39 3.94 -13.23 -1.30
CA THR A 39 4.35 -14.06 -2.43
C THR A 39 5.35 -13.33 -3.30
N PHE A 40 5.01 -12.12 -3.71
CA PHE A 40 5.90 -11.25 -4.49
C PHE A 40 6.93 -10.52 -3.63
N ARG A 41 6.77 -10.55 -2.30
CA ARG A 41 7.64 -9.88 -1.32
C ARG A 41 7.83 -8.40 -1.62
N THR A 42 6.73 -7.71 -1.86
CA THR A 42 6.74 -6.30 -2.24
C THR A 42 5.59 -5.52 -1.57
N ALA A 43 5.83 -4.25 -1.35
CA ALA A 43 4.83 -3.30 -0.91
C ALA A 43 3.74 -3.10 -1.98
N VAL A 44 2.51 -2.85 -1.53
CA VAL A 44 1.32 -2.66 -2.38
C VAL A 44 0.67 -1.32 -2.05
N ALA A 45 0.50 -0.47 -3.05
CA ALA A 45 -0.15 0.83 -2.88
C ALA A 45 -1.68 0.70 -2.80
N GLN A 46 -2.35 1.69 -2.19
CA GLN A 46 -3.81 1.71 -2.05
C GLN A 46 -4.55 1.48 -3.38
N ALA A 47 -4.03 2.02 -4.48
CA ALA A 47 -4.64 1.90 -5.81
C ALA A 47 -4.58 0.46 -6.40
N GLU A 48 -3.71 -0.39 -5.87
CA GLU A 48 -3.51 -1.78 -6.32
C GLU A 48 -4.26 -2.81 -5.44
N LEU A 49 -5.02 -2.33 -4.44
CA LEU A 49 -5.79 -3.20 -3.55
C LEU A 49 -7.08 -3.67 -4.20
N GLU A 50 -7.41 -4.93 -3.96
CA GLU A 50 -8.68 -5.56 -4.33
C GLU A 50 -9.28 -6.26 -3.11
N ASP A 51 -10.59 -6.05 -2.88
CA ASP A 51 -11.32 -6.79 -1.86
C ASP A 51 -11.86 -8.10 -2.44
N LYS A 52 -11.55 -9.23 -1.78
CA LYS A 52 -12.10 -10.55 -2.14
C LYS A 52 -12.82 -11.12 -0.92
N GLU A 53 -14.05 -11.60 -1.13
CA GLU A 53 -14.75 -12.33 -0.08
C GLU A 53 -14.03 -13.64 0.23
N ARG A 54 -13.80 -13.91 1.51
CA ARG A 54 -13.19 -15.13 2.03
C ARG A 54 -14.00 -15.69 3.17
N ASP A 55 -13.98 -17.01 3.25
CA ASP A 55 -14.46 -17.69 4.44
C ASP A 55 -13.50 -17.44 5.60
N GLY A 56 -14.05 -17.11 6.75
CA GLY A 56 -13.33 -16.87 7.99
C GLY A 56 -14.19 -17.32 9.17
N ALA A 57 -13.71 -17.07 10.36
CA ALA A 57 -14.48 -17.34 11.57
C ALA A 57 -14.15 -16.33 12.68
N TYR A 58 -15.14 -15.94 13.46
CA TYR A 58 -14.94 -15.28 14.73
C TYR A 58 -14.61 -16.32 15.80
N HIS A 59 -13.53 -16.06 16.52
CA HIS A 59 -13.09 -16.80 17.70
C HIS A 59 -13.41 -15.95 18.92
N ARG A 60 -14.20 -16.47 19.84
CA ARG A 60 -14.55 -15.80 21.10
C ARG A 60 -13.52 -16.15 22.16
N ILE A 61 -12.73 -15.16 22.58
CA ILE A 61 -11.51 -15.34 23.39
C ILE A 61 -11.62 -14.49 24.65
N SER A 62 -11.12 -15.01 25.81
CA SER A 62 -11.12 -14.30 27.09
C SER A 62 -9.81 -13.55 27.33
N PHE A 63 -9.90 -12.28 27.66
CA PHE A 63 -8.86 -11.52 28.35
C PHE A 63 -9.14 -11.47 29.84
N HIS A 64 -8.11 -11.32 30.67
CA HIS A 64 -8.22 -11.38 32.12
C HIS A 64 -7.97 -10.03 32.76
N ARG A 65 -8.86 -9.61 33.63
CA ARG A 65 -8.67 -8.45 34.52
C ARG A 65 -7.83 -8.87 35.75
N GLU A 66 -7.24 -7.93 36.45
CA GLU A 66 -6.47 -8.17 37.68
C GLU A 66 -7.28 -8.90 38.76
N ASN A 67 -8.61 -8.67 38.84
CA ASN A 67 -9.51 -9.30 39.76
C ASN A 67 -9.96 -10.73 39.34
N GLY A 68 -9.43 -11.24 38.22
CA GLY A 68 -9.75 -12.56 37.65
C GLY A 68 -11.02 -12.60 36.79
N GLU A 69 -11.75 -11.49 36.63
CA GLU A 69 -12.88 -11.43 35.71
C GLU A 69 -12.42 -11.50 34.25
N LYS A 70 -13.25 -12.15 33.42
CA LYS A 70 -13.00 -12.30 32.01
C LYS A 70 -13.66 -11.20 31.19
N VAL A 71 -12.91 -10.62 30.23
CA VAL A 71 -13.42 -9.75 29.17
C VAL A 71 -13.40 -10.53 27.89
N TRP A 72 -14.56 -10.80 27.32
CA TRP A 72 -14.71 -11.58 26.11
C TRP A 72 -14.65 -10.70 24.88
N ILE A 73 -13.77 -11.06 23.95
CA ILE A 73 -13.67 -10.43 22.63
C ILE A 73 -13.99 -11.43 21.52
N GLU A 74 -14.30 -10.96 20.33
CA GLU A 74 -14.39 -11.77 19.12
C GLU A 74 -13.41 -11.27 18.06
N THR A 75 -12.55 -12.16 17.57
CA THR A 75 -11.54 -11.84 16.55
C THR A 75 -11.52 -12.85 15.42
N THR A 76 -11.21 -12.39 14.21
CA THR A 76 -10.95 -13.26 13.05
C THR A 76 -9.48 -13.64 12.94
N ARG A 77 -8.61 -13.01 13.75
CA ARG A 77 -7.16 -13.17 13.71
C ARG A 77 -6.57 -13.51 15.07
N PRO A 78 -6.92 -14.69 15.64
CA PRO A 78 -6.42 -15.10 16.97
C PRO A 78 -4.91 -15.24 17.02
N GLU A 79 -4.25 -15.53 15.90
CA GLU A 79 -2.79 -15.64 15.77
C GLU A 79 -2.05 -14.34 16.09
N LEU A 80 -2.75 -13.21 16.09
CA LEU A 80 -2.16 -11.90 16.41
C LEU A 80 -2.23 -11.55 17.90
N LEU A 81 -2.77 -12.42 18.76
CA LEU A 81 -2.78 -12.22 20.22
C LEU A 81 -1.44 -11.75 20.82
N PRO A 82 -0.27 -12.31 20.39
CA PRO A 82 1.01 -11.86 20.93
C PRO A 82 1.38 -10.41 20.54
N SER A 83 0.76 -9.85 19.50
CA SER A 83 0.98 -8.47 19.06
C SER A 83 -0.10 -7.50 19.53
N CYS A 84 -0.99 -7.93 20.42
CA CYS A 84 -2.03 -7.08 20.98
C CYS A 84 -1.41 -5.88 21.71
N VAL A 85 -1.93 -4.67 21.45
CA VAL A 85 -1.46 -3.41 22.05
C VAL A 85 -2.55 -2.69 22.84
N ALA A 86 -3.82 -2.95 22.55
CA ALA A 86 -4.96 -2.42 23.29
C ALA A 86 -6.22 -3.24 22.99
N LEU A 87 -7.23 -3.14 23.86
CA LEU A 87 -8.62 -3.42 23.50
C LEU A 87 -9.34 -2.08 23.29
N VAL A 88 -10.25 -2.01 22.32
CA VAL A 88 -10.98 -0.79 22.00
C VAL A 88 -12.48 -1.04 21.89
N ALA A 89 -13.27 -0.16 22.50
CA ALA A 89 -14.74 -0.14 22.38
C ALA A 89 -15.25 1.27 22.09
N HIS A 90 -16.49 1.38 21.63
CA HIS A 90 -17.10 2.67 21.37
C HIS A 90 -17.30 3.44 22.70
N PRO A 91 -17.02 4.76 22.76
CA PRO A 91 -17.16 5.54 23.99
C PRO A 91 -18.57 5.52 24.60
N ASP A 92 -19.60 5.37 23.77
CA ASP A 92 -21.00 5.32 24.21
C ASP A 92 -21.48 3.89 24.51
N ASP A 93 -20.62 2.88 24.44
CA ASP A 93 -20.99 1.50 24.78
C ASP A 93 -20.93 1.28 26.29
N GLU A 94 -22.08 1.35 26.94
CA GLU A 94 -22.26 1.20 28.40
C GLU A 94 -21.66 -0.11 28.95
N ARG A 95 -21.56 -1.17 28.14
CA ARG A 95 -20.98 -2.46 28.55
C ARG A 95 -19.50 -2.34 28.89
N TYR A 96 -18.80 -1.44 28.24
CA TYR A 96 -17.33 -1.32 28.33
C TYR A 96 -16.86 -0.02 28.96
N GLN A 97 -17.73 0.97 29.16
CA GLN A 97 -17.40 2.22 29.87
C GLN A 97 -16.69 1.99 31.23
N PRO A 98 -17.13 1.02 32.08
CA PRO A 98 -16.43 0.77 33.36
C PRO A 98 -15.03 0.19 33.22
N LEU A 99 -14.64 -0.24 31.99
CA LEU A 99 -13.34 -0.83 31.72
C LEU A 99 -12.34 0.17 31.16
N PHE A 100 -12.77 1.32 30.66
CA PHE A 100 -11.85 2.30 30.03
C PHE A 100 -10.78 2.75 31.01
N GLY A 101 -9.53 2.76 30.56
CA GLY A 101 -8.35 3.07 31.37
C GLY A 101 -7.89 1.93 32.29
N THR A 102 -8.59 0.77 32.31
CA THR A 102 -8.13 -0.41 33.05
C THR A 102 -7.26 -1.31 32.22
N LYS A 103 -6.44 -2.12 32.87
CA LYS A 103 -5.59 -3.10 32.22
C LYS A 103 -6.22 -4.49 32.20
N VAL A 104 -5.95 -5.21 31.12
CA VAL A 104 -6.29 -6.61 30.94
C VAL A 104 -5.11 -7.38 30.38
N THR A 105 -5.05 -8.68 30.66
CA THR A 105 -3.96 -9.54 30.19
C THR A 105 -4.49 -10.49 29.11
N SER A 106 -3.78 -10.59 28.01
CA SER A 106 -4.12 -11.53 26.93
C SER A 106 -3.94 -12.98 27.36
N PRO A 107 -4.81 -13.90 26.91
CA PRO A 107 -4.61 -15.33 27.15
C PRO A 107 -3.32 -15.82 26.47
N LEU A 108 -2.84 -16.98 26.88
CA LEU A 108 -1.68 -17.69 26.35
C LEU A 108 -0.34 -16.95 26.55
N PHE A 109 -0.24 -15.69 26.18
CA PHE A 109 1.04 -14.96 26.05
C PHE A 109 1.28 -13.98 27.20
N GLY A 110 0.28 -13.71 28.02
CA GLY A 110 0.40 -12.84 29.20
C GLY A 110 0.73 -11.38 28.87
N VAL A 111 0.31 -10.92 27.70
CA VAL A 111 0.56 -9.54 27.27
C VAL A 111 -0.45 -8.60 27.91
N GLU A 112 0.02 -7.66 28.73
CA GLU A 112 -0.81 -6.65 29.37
C GLU A 112 -1.10 -5.51 28.39
N VAL A 113 -2.39 -5.12 28.31
CA VAL A 113 -2.89 -4.04 27.43
C VAL A 113 -3.99 -3.24 28.14
N GLU A 114 -4.17 -2.00 27.72
CA GLU A 114 -5.22 -1.11 28.22
C GLU A 114 -6.51 -1.24 27.42
N VAL A 115 -7.66 -1.05 28.09
CA VAL A 115 -8.97 -0.92 27.42
C VAL A 115 -9.23 0.55 27.15
N MET A 116 -9.39 0.90 25.89
CA MET A 116 -9.49 2.29 25.42
C MET A 116 -10.81 2.56 24.71
N ALA A 117 -11.21 3.82 24.65
CA ALA A 117 -12.38 4.27 23.92
C ALA A 117 -12.00 4.84 22.56
N HIS A 118 -12.74 4.49 21.49
CA HIS A 118 -12.56 5.10 20.18
C HIS A 118 -13.86 5.09 19.35
N PRO A 119 -14.24 6.22 18.69
CA PRO A 119 -15.52 6.34 17.96
C PRO A 119 -15.63 5.44 16.72
N LEU A 120 -14.52 4.93 16.17
CA LEU A 120 -14.54 3.98 15.06
C LEU A 120 -14.83 2.52 15.51
N ALA A 121 -14.84 2.22 16.81
CA ALA A 121 -15.26 0.91 17.28
C ALA A 121 -16.77 0.74 17.08
N GLN A 122 -17.18 -0.41 16.58
CA GLN A 122 -18.57 -0.68 16.21
C GLN A 122 -19.22 -1.56 17.28
N PRO A 123 -20.21 -1.05 18.07
CA PRO A 123 -20.83 -1.79 19.17
C PRO A 123 -21.57 -3.07 18.76
N ASP A 124 -22.00 -3.14 17.51
CA ASP A 124 -22.76 -4.25 16.91
C ASP A 124 -21.87 -5.26 16.15
N LYS A 125 -20.56 -5.00 16.05
CA LYS A 125 -19.61 -5.91 15.38
C LYS A 125 -18.97 -6.85 16.40
N GLY A 126 -19.19 -8.15 16.24
CA GLY A 126 -18.68 -9.17 17.16
C GLY A 126 -19.16 -8.93 18.59
N ALA A 127 -18.23 -8.90 19.54
CA ALA A 127 -18.53 -8.58 20.94
C ALA A 127 -18.75 -7.08 21.21
N GLY A 128 -18.48 -6.19 20.25
CA GLY A 128 -18.51 -4.73 20.43
C GLY A 128 -17.22 -4.15 21.02
N ILE A 129 -16.29 -5.01 21.41
CA ILE A 129 -14.92 -4.67 21.82
C ILE A 129 -13.95 -5.41 20.93
N ALA A 130 -12.98 -4.70 20.38
CA ALA A 130 -12.01 -5.22 19.43
C ALA A 130 -10.60 -5.27 20.03
N MET A 131 -9.84 -6.28 19.64
CA MET A 131 -8.42 -6.39 19.91
C MET A 131 -7.67 -5.60 18.81
N ILE A 132 -6.85 -4.64 19.21
CA ILE A 132 -5.92 -3.94 18.30
C ILE A 132 -4.60 -4.69 18.31
N CYS A 133 -4.17 -5.11 17.13
CA CYS A 133 -2.86 -5.73 16.92
C CYS A 133 -2.04 -4.87 15.95
N THR A 134 -0.74 -4.89 16.07
CA THR A 134 0.13 -4.17 15.13
C THR A 134 0.78 -5.17 14.15
N PHE A 135 0.15 -5.44 12.95
CA PHE A 135 -1.09 -4.80 12.48
C PHE A 135 -2.02 -5.89 11.94
N GLY A 136 -3.29 -5.88 12.32
CA GLY A 136 -4.28 -6.86 11.86
C GLY A 136 -4.97 -6.43 10.57
N ASP A 137 -5.43 -5.19 10.52
CA ASP A 137 -6.06 -4.58 9.35
C ASP A 137 -5.80 -3.07 9.28
N THR A 138 -6.42 -2.37 8.31
CA THR A 138 -6.26 -0.92 8.14
C THR A 138 -6.90 -0.10 9.26
N THR A 139 -7.88 -0.63 9.96
CA THR A 139 -8.50 0.03 11.11
C THR A 139 -7.54 0.01 12.30
N ASP A 140 -6.83 -1.11 12.50
CA ASP A 140 -5.77 -1.22 13.51
C ASP A 140 -4.68 -0.17 13.30
N VAL A 141 -4.29 0.10 12.05
CA VAL A 141 -3.31 1.14 11.71
C VAL A 141 -3.82 2.54 12.07
N THR A 142 -5.13 2.79 11.88
CA THR A 142 -5.75 4.07 12.26
C THR A 142 -5.74 4.23 13.78
N TRP A 143 -6.21 3.25 14.53
CA TRP A 143 -6.20 3.27 15.99
C TRP A 143 -4.80 3.37 16.56
N TRP A 144 -3.85 2.59 16.03
CA TRP A 144 -2.44 2.66 16.45
C TRP A 144 -1.89 4.08 16.37
N ARG A 145 -2.14 4.77 15.26
CA ARG A 145 -1.68 6.14 15.05
C ARG A 145 -2.40 7.15 15.93
N GLU A 146 -3.74 7.10 15.99
CA GLU A 146 -4.55 8.08 16.73
C GLU A 146 -4.40 7.95 18.24
N LEU A 147 -4.28 6.72 18.73
CA LEU A 147 -4.08 6.42 20.14
C LEU A 147 -2.59 6.34 20.53
N GLN A 148 -1.66 6.59 19.60
CA GLN A 148 -0.21 6.56 19.81
C GLN A 148 0.28 5.26 20.47
N LEU A 149 -0.23 4.12 19.99
CA LEU A 149 0.06 2.80 20.54
C LEU A 149 1.48 2.32 20.17
N PRO A 150 2.10 1.44 20.97
CA PRO A 150 3.39 0.86 20.65
C PRO A 150 3.31 -0.04 19.41
N THR A 151 4.45 -0.25 18.73
CA THR A 151 4.54 -1.18 17.61
C THR A 151 5.02 -2.54 18.09
N ARG A 152 4.21 -3.56 17.90
CA ARG A 152 4.51 -4.98 18.22
C ARG A 152 4.40 -5.83 16.96
N ALA A 153 5.22 -5.55 15.95
CA ALA A 153 5.22 -6.27 14.68
C ALA A 153 5.76 -7.70 14.85
N LEU A 154 5.01 -8.69 14.39
CA LEU A 154 5.37 -10.12 14.48
C LEU A 154 5.57 -10.77 13.11
N ILE A 155 4.92 -10.27 12.08
CA ILE A 155 4.94 -10.87 10.75
C ILE A 155 6.03 -10.21 9.93
N GLY A 156 6.96 -11.01 9.46
CA GLY A 156 8.05 -10.57 8.60
C GLY A 156 7.62 -10.47 7.12
N ARG A 157 8.50 -9.92 6.30
CA ARG A 157 8.32 -9.78 4.84
C ARG A 157 8.14 -11.12 4.10
N ASP A 158 8.50 -12.23 4.72
CA ASP A 158 8.27 -13.59 4.19
C ASP A 158 6.90 -14.19 4.57
N GLY A 159 6.07 -13.42 5.29
CA GLY A 159 4.75 -13.84 5.78
C GLY A 159 4.82 -14.86 6.91
N ARG A 160 5.91 -14.85 7.68
CA ARG A 160 6.12 -15.74 8.82
C ARG A 160 6.23 -14.95 10.11
N PHE A 161 5.84 -15.60 11.20
CA PHE A 161 6.08 -15.06 12.54
C PHE A 161 7.57 -14.98 12.82
N SER A 162 8.00 -13.96 13.58
CA SER A 162 9.39 -13.86 14.07
C SER A 162 9.84 -15.16 14.71
N ARG A 163 11.07 -15.57 14.43
CA ARG A 163 11.69 -16.75 15.08
C ARG A 163 12.12 -16.44 16.50
N GLU A 164 12.43 -15.20 16.78
CA GLU A 164 12.79 -14.73 18.11
C GLU A 164 11.55 -14.40 18.89
N THR A 165 11.49 -14.87 20.14
CA THR A 165 10.38 -14.52 21.03
C THR A 165 10.45 -13.03 21.34
N PRO A 166 9.35 -12.28 21.12
CA PRO A 166 9.32 -10.85 21.40
C PRO A 166 9.61 -10.53 22.86
N GLU A 167 10.34 -9.45 23.09
CA GLU A 167 10.76 -9.03 24.44
C GLU A 167 9.58 -8.65 25.37
N TRP A 168 8.46 -8.22 24.81
CA TRP A 168 7.25 -7.90 25.57
C TRP A 168 6.50 -9.14 26.07
N ILE A 169 6.84 -10.35 25.63
CA ILE A 169 6.38 -11.62 26.20
C ILE A 169 7.35 -12.00 27.32
N THR A 170 7.01 -11.61 28.54
CA THR A 170 7.94 -11.71 29.68
C THR A 170 7.80 -13.00 30.48
N SER A 171 6.61 -13.64 30.49
CA SER A 171 6.36 -14.86 31.23
C SER A 171 7.01 -16.10 30.59
N ALA A 172 7.53 -17.03 31.38
CA ALA A 172 8.13 -18.27 30.86
C ALA A 172 7.12 -19.08 30.06
N GLU A 173 5.89 -19.19 30.55
CA GLU A 173 4.80 -19.91 29.87
C GLU A 173 4.43 -19.26 28.54
N GLY A 174 4.34 -17.92 28.49
CA GLY A 174 4.06 -17.18 27.26
C GLY A 174 5.16 -17.37 26.20
N ARG A 175 6.43 -17.42 26.61
CA ARG A 175 7.59 -17.70 25.74
C ARG A 175 7.54 -19.11 25.15
N GLU A 176 7.28 -20.12 25.99
CA GLU A 176 7.12 -21.50 25.54
C GLU A 176 5.99 -21.64 24.51
N ARG A 177 4.86 -20.98 24.76
CA ARG A 177 3.72 -20.97 23.82
C ARG A 177 4.07 -20.24 22.52
N TYR A 178 4.83 -19.14 22.58
CA TYR A 178 5.25 -18.44 21.37
C TYR A 178 6.19 -19.29 20.51
N GLU A 179 7.09 -20.07 21.10
CA GLU A 179 7.99 -20.98 20.39
C GLU A 179 7.24 -22.00 19.52
N ARG A 180 6.01 -22.40 19.90
CA ARG A 180 5.16 -23.30 19.09
C ARG A 180 4.72 -22.68 17.76
N MET A 181 4.65 -21.35 17.66
CA MET A 181 4.24 -20.64 16.45
C MET A 181 5.41 -19.92 15.74
N ALA A 182 6.54 -19.74 16.40
CA ALA A 182 7.71 -19.04 15.87
C ALA A 182 8.16 -19.59 14.51
N GLY A 183 8.43 -18.72 13.54
CA GLY A 183 8.86 -19.08 12.18
C GLY A 183 7.79 -19.77 11.32
N THR A 184 6.58 -19.99 11.81
CA THR A 184 5.48 -20.57 11.03
C THR A 184 4.81 -19.51 10.14
N THR A 185 4.06 -19.94 9.12
CA THR A 185 3.22 -19.04 8.33
C THR A 185 2.02 -18.57 9.14
N VAL A 186 1.43 -17.45 8.76
CA VAL A 186 0.20 -16.92 9.40
C VAL A 186 -0.89 -17.99 9.51
N PHE A 187 -1.14 -18.73 8.44
CA PHE A 187 -2.14 -19.81 8.42
C PHE A 187 -1.82 -20.92 9.46
N THR A 188 -0.57 -21.37 9.52
CA THR A 188 -0.15 -22.39 10.49
C THR A 188 -0.22 -21.86 11.91
N GLY A 189 0.26 -20.62 12.12
CA GLY A 189 0.21 -19.96 13.43
C GLY A 189 -1.20 -19.81 13.95
N GLN A 190 -2.16 -19.41 13.07
CA GLN A 190 -3.58 -19.32 13.45
C GLN A 190 -4.10 -20.67 13.98
N LYS A 191 -3.84 -21.75 13.25
CA LYS A 191 -4.26 -23.08 13.70
C LYS A 191 -3.65 -23.46 15.06
N THR A 192 -2.33 -23.23 15.22
CA THR A 192 -1.62 -23.49 16.46
C THR A 192 -2.17 -22.69 17.63
N VAL A 193 -2.46 -21.40 17.43
CA VAL A 193 -3.03 -20.54 18.49
C VAL A 193 -4.43 -20.98 18.88
N VAL A 194 -5.28 -21.34 17.91
CA VAL A 194 -6.63 -21.86 18.18
C VAL A 194 -6.55 -23.16 19.00
N GLU A 195 -5.66 -24.08 18.65
CA GLU A 195 -5.43 -25.31 19.43
C GLU A 195 -5.02 -24.98 20.87
N MET A 196 -4.07 -24.07 21.06
CA MET A 196 -3.62 -23.63 22.39
C MET A 196 -4.73 -22.96 23.21
N LEU A 197 -5.61 -22.16 22.57
CA LEU A 197 -6.73 -21.51 23.23
C LEU A 197 -7.76 -22.54 23.74
N VAL A 198 -8.00 -23.58 22.95
CA VAL A 198 -8.90 -24.69 23.34
C VAL A 198 -8.25 -25.48 24.49
N GLU A 199 -6.98 -25.85 24.38
CA GLU A 199 -6.22 -26.56 25.43
C GLU A 199 -6.25 -25.82 26.78
N ALA A 200 -6.14 -24.47 26.72
CA ALA A 200 -6.14 -23.62 27.92
C ALA A 200 -7.52 -23.26 28.46
N GLY A 201 -8.61 -23.60 27.77
CA GLY A 201 -9.97 -23.17 28.14
C GLY A 201 -10.24 -21.67 28.01
N GLU A 202 -9.53 -21.01 27.11
CA GLU A 202 -9.59 -19.57 26.85
C GLU A 202 -10.41 -19.20 25.61
N MET A 203 -11.05 -20.19 25.00
CA MET A 203 -11.98 -20.00 23.88
C MET A 203 -13.37 -20.53 24.26
N GLU A 204 -14.40 -19.73 23.99
CA GLU A 204 -15.81 -20.10 24.27
C GLU A 204 -16.50 -20.55 22.99
N GLY A 205 -17.01 -21.79 23.01
CA GLY A 205 -17.81 -22.36 21.93
C GLY A 205 -17.00 -22.66 20.66
N GLU A 206 -17.73 -23.03 19.61
CA GLU A 206 -17.14 -23.25 18.27
C GLU A 206 -16.97 -21.93 17.50
N PRO A 207 -15.92 -21.78 16.68
CA PRO A 207 -15.72 -20.59 15.88
C PRO A 207 -16.93 -20.31 14.97
N LYS A 208 -17.47 -19.10 15.05
CA LYS A 208 -18.61 -18.67 14.24
C LYS A 208 -18.18 -18.35 12.81
N LYS A 209 -18.56 -19.22 11.86
CA LYS A 209 -18.23 -19.02 10.43
C LYS A 209 -18.85 -17.75 9.88
N ILE A 210 -18.05 -17.00 9.13
CA ILE A 210 -18.43 -15.77 8.44
C ILE A 210 -17.85 -15.72 7.04
N LYS A 211 -18.41 -14.85 6.20
CA LYS A 211 -17.74 -14.34 5.00
C LYS A 211 -17.43 -12.87 5.21
N HIS A 212 -16.22 -12.49 4.91
CA HIS A 212 -15.80 -11.10 5.06
C HIS A 212 -14.83 -10.68 3.94
N PRO A 213 -14.78 -9.39 3.58
CA PRO A 213 -13.82 -8.89 2.61
C PRO A 213 -12.41 -8.91 3.21
N VAL A 214 -11.45 -9.36 2.41
CA VAL A 214 -10.03 -9.41 2.75
C VAL A 214 -9.26 -8.71 1.64
N LYS A 215 -8.24 -7.93 2.00
CA LYS A 215 -7.40 -7.20 1.06
C LYS A 215 -6.43 -8.14 0.34
N PHE A 216 -6.39 -7.99 -0.98
CA PHE A 216 -5.47 -8.68 -1.88
C PHE A 216 -4.73 -7.66 -2.73
N TYR A 217 -3.55 -8.02 -3.18
CA TYR A 217 -2.96 -7.38 -4.33
C TYR A 217 -3.73 -7.79 -5.59
N GLU A 218 -4.04 -6.87 -6.50
CA GLU A 218 -4.84 -7.14 -7.71
C GLU A 218 -4.29 -8.28 -8.58
N LYS A 219 -2.97 -8.57 -8.48
CA LYS A 219 -2.26 -9.66 -9.17
C LYS A 219 -1.91 -10.82 -8.25
N GLY A 220 -2.27 -10.74 -6.96
CA GLY A 220 -1.92 -11.71 -5.94
C GLY A 220 -3.04 -12.72 -5.66
N ASP A 221 -2.64 -13.92 -5.21
CA ASP A 221 -3.55 -15.01 -4.86
C ASP A 221 -3.66 -15.24 -3.35
N LYS A 222 -2.87 -14.51 -2.55
CA LYS A 222 -2.87 -14.59 -1.10
C LYS A 222 -3.35 -13.28 -0.49
N PRO A 223 -3.97 -13.33 0.70
CA PRO A 223 -4.24 -12.14 1.50
C PRO A 223 -2.96 -11.35 1.74
N LEU A 224 -3.10 -10.03 1.76
CA LEU A 224 -2.02 -9.14 2.16
C LEU A 224 -1.84 -9.18 3.67
N GLU A 225 -0.59 -9.05 4.08
CA GLU A 225 -0.23 -8.78 5.47
C GLU A 225 0.17 -7.31 5.63
N ILE A 226 0.22 -6.82 6.86
CA ILE A 226 0.76 -5.50 7.15
C ILE A 226 2.07 -5.70 7.88
N VAL A 227 3.15 -5.18 7.29
CA VAL A 227 4.50 -5.27 7.86
C VAL A 227 5.06 -3.86 8.09
N ALA A 228 5.85 -3.69 9.14
CA ALA A 228 6.64 -2.47 9.30
C ALA A 228 7.79 -2.49 8.29
N SER A 229 7.84 -1.49 7.44
CA SER A 229 8.89 -1.38 6.43
C SER A 229 9.14 0.07 6.04
N ARG A 230 10.42 0.35 5.73
CA ARG A 230 10.83 1.64 5.21
C ARG A 230 10.48 1.72 3.74
N GLN A 231 9.73 2.77 3.35
CA GLN A 231 9.21 2.96 2.00
C GLN A 231 9.27 4.43 1.59
N TRP A 232 9.32 4.67 0.27
CA TRP A 232 9.19 5.99 -0.31
C TRP A 232 7.73 6.32 -0.63
N TYR A 233 7.35 7.56 -0.31
CA TYR A 233 6.00 8.09 -0.52
C TYR A 233 6.03 9.41 -1.27
N ILE A 234 4.96 9.69 -2.01
CA ILE A 234 4.64 11.03 -2.55
C ILE A 234 3.36 11.52 -1.90
N ARG A 235 3.39 12.77 -1.43
CA ARG A 235 2.22 13.45 -0.88
C ARG A 235 1.16 13.62 -1.97
N ASN A 236 0.00 13.00 -1.78
CA ASN A 236 -1.09 12.97 -2.76
C ASN A 236 -2.45 13.43 -2.19
N GLY A 237 -2.44 14.07 -1.01
CA GLY A 237 -3.67 14.48 -0.32
C GLY A 237 -4.27 13.42 0.60
N GLY A 238 -3.67 12.23 0.71
CA GLY A 238 -4.16 11.19 1.61
C GLY A 238 -4.08 11.57 3.09
N ARG A 239 -3.11 12.41 3.44
CA ARG A 239 -2.89 12.95 4.81
C ARG A 239 -3.00 14.46 4.92
N ASP A 240 -3.23 15.15 3.82
CA ASP A 240 -3.22 16.60 3.70
C ASP A 240 -4.51 17.04 3.02
N ALA A 241 -5.41 17.63 3.82
CA ALA A 241 -6.73 18.06 3.36
C ALA A 241 -6.67 19.20 2.32
N GLU A 242 -5.72 20.13 2.46
CA GLU A 242 -5.54 21.25 1.53
C GLU A 242 -5.09 20.74 0.16
N ARG A 243 -4.11 19.84 0.14
CA ARG A 243 -3.66 19.18 -1.09
C ARG A 243 -4.75 18.32 -1.72
N ARG A 244 -5.55 17.64 -0.91
CA ARG A 244 -6.71 16.85 -1.38
C ARG A 244 -7.70 17.74 -2.12
N GLU A 245 -8.10 18.87 -1.54
CA GLU A 245 -9.00 19.82 -2.19
C GLU A 245 -8.39 20.37 -3.47
N LYS A 246 -7.09 20.70 -3.45
CA LYS A 246 -6.38 21.15 -4.65
C LYS A 246 -6.44 20.13 -5.79
N LEU A 247 -6.27 18.84 -5.51
CA LEU A 247 -6.38 17.79 -6.52
C LEU A 247 -7.81 17.62 -7.03
N ILE A 248 -8.83 17.82 -6.18
CA ILE A 248 -10.23 17.85 -6.59
C ILE A 248 -10.46 19.03 -7.54
N GLU A 249 -9.98 20.23 -7.23
CA GLU A 249 -10.03 21.40 -8.11
C GLU A 249 -9.40 21.12 -9.46
N ARG A 250 -8.20 20.50 -9.51
CA ARG A 250 -7.55 20.09 -10.76
C ARG A 250 -8.42 19.13 -11.58
N GLY A 251 -9.09 18.18 -10.92
CA GLY A 251 -10.06 17.31 -11.57
C GLY A 251 -11.25 18.07 -12.19
N ARG A 252 -11.67 19.17 -11.59
CA ARG A 252 -12.77 20.05 -12.10
C ARG A 252 -12.34 20.91 -13.29
N GLU A 253 -11.07 21.26 -13.39
CA GLU A 253 -10.50 21.99 -14.54
C GLU A 253 -10.44 21.14 -15.82
N ILE A 254 -10.42 19.82 -15.70
CA ILE A 254 -10.38 18.90 -16.84
C ILE A 254 -11.80 18.73 -17.43
N ASN A 255 -11.90 18.78 -18.75
CA ASN A 255 -13.13 18.42 -19.47
C ASN A 255 -13.23 16.90 -19.59
N TRP A 256 -14.25 16.31 -18.98
CA TRP A 256 -14.48 14.87 -18.92
C TRP A 256 -15.49 14.40 -19.96
N VAL A 257 -15.11 13.41 -20.76
CA VAL A 257 -16.01 12.80 -21.76
C VAL A 257 -16.04 11.28 -21.50
N PRO A 258 -17.19 10.75 -21.01
CA PRO A 258 -18.41 11.46 -20.59
C PRO A 258 -18.25 12.17 -19.24
N SER A 259 -19.01 13.24 -19.04
CA SER A 259 -18.85 14.15 -17.89
C SER A 259 -19.07 13.48 -16.53
N PHE A 260 -19.91 12.45 -16.43
CA PHE A 260 -20.19 11.73 -15.17
C PHE A 260 -18.97 10.97 -14.62
N MET A 261 -17.97 10.69 -15.45
CA MET A 261 -16.75 10.01 -15.01
C MET A 261 -15.88 10.83 -14.06
N ARG A 262 -16.08 12.15 -14.00
CA ARG A 262 -15.43 13.01 -13.02
C ARG A 262 -15.72 12.55 -11.58
N SER A 263 -16.94 12.10 -11.29
CA SER A 263 -17.29 11.62 -9.95
C SER A 263 -16.45 10.43 -9.49
N ARG A 264 -15.98 9.58 -10.41
CA ARG A 264 -15.07 8.48 -10.06
C ARG A 264 -13.70 8.97 -9.62
N TYR A 265 -13.21 10.05 -10.21
CA TYR A 265 -11.97 10.69 -9.80
C TYR A 265 -12.15 11.38 -8.43
N GLU A 266 -13.19 12.20 -8.27
CA GLU A 266 -13.49 12.92 -7.02
C GLU A 266 -13.66 11.94 -5.86
N ASN A 267 -14.49 10.89 -6.01
CA ASN A 267 -14.68 9.85 -4.99
C ASN A 267 -13.36 9.11 -4.63
N TRP A 268 -12.48 8.90 -5.61
CA TRP A 268 -11.17 8.32 -5.35
C TRP A 268 -10.30 9.24 -4.49
N VAL A 269 -10.24 10.53 -4.83
CA VAL A 269 -9.44 11.53 -4.10
C VAL A 269 -9.97 11.71 -2.68
N GLU A 270 -11.30 11.76 -2.51
CA GLU A 270 -11.96 11.84 -1.20
C GLU A 270 -11.70 10.60 -0.34
N GLY A 271 -11.66 9.42 -0.96
CA GLY A 271 -11.42 8.13 -0.30
C GLY A 271 -9.94 7.79 -0.01
N LEU A 272 -9.01 8.70 -0.25
CA LEU A 272 -7.60 8.48 0.08
C LEU A 272 -7.40 8.44 1.59
N ASN A 273 -6.69 7.42 2.06
CA ASN A 273 -6.39 7.21 3.48
C ASN A 273 -4.89 7.31 3.83
N GLY A 274 -4.03 7.53 2.82
CA GLY A 274 -2.59 7.66 2.99
C GLY A 274 -1.93 8.23 1.74
N ASP A 275 -0.64 8.57 1.86
CA ASP A 275 0.13 9.08 0.75
C ASP A 275 0.51 7.96 -0.22
N TRP A 276 0.86 8.33 -1.44
CA TRP A 276 1.15 7.38 -2.50
C TRP A 276 2.49 6.68 -2.28
N LEU A 277 2.45 5.40 -1.96
CA LEU A 277 3.61 4.53 -1.83
C LEU A 277 4.17 4.23 -3.21
N ILE A 278 5.43 4.64 -3.46
CA ILE A 278 6.07 4.58 -4.76
C ILE A 278 7.27 3.63 -4.85
N SER A 279 7.71 3.03 -3.76
CA SER A 279 8.80 2.04 -3.77
C SER A 279 8.29 0.61 -3.95
N ARG A 280 9.05 -0.19 -4.72
CA ARG A 280 8.76 -1.59 -4.97
C ARG A 280 10.04 -2.41 -4.85
N GLN A 281 9.92 -3.57 -4.22
CA GLN A 281 10.99 -4.54 -4.05
C GLN A 281 10.96 -5.49 -5.24
N ARG A 282 11.49 -5.04 -6.37
CA ARG A 282 11.52 -5.78 -7.64
C ARG A 282 12.88 -5.66 -8.29
N PHE A 283 13.24 -6.70 -9.05
CA PHE A 283 14.50 -6.71 -9.78
C PHE A 283 14.51 -5.71 -10.93
N PHE A 284 13.38 -5.55 -11.64
CA PHE A 284 13.30 -4.70 -12.83
C PHE A 284 12.40 -3.49 -12.60
N GLY A 285 12.92 -2.31 -12.93
CA GLY A 285 12.23 -1.03 -12.81
C GLY A 285 13.20 0.14 -12.99
N VAL A 286 12.71 1.36 -12.79
CA VAL A 286 13.55 2.55 -12.69
C VAL A 286 14.04 2.64 -11.26
N PRO A 287 15.36 2.56 -10.98
CA PRO A 287 15.87 2.62 -9.61
C PRO A 287 15.69 4.01 -9.01
N PHE A 288 15.58 4.08 -7.68
CA PHE A 288 15.71 5.34 -6.96
C PHE A 288 17.12 5.90 -7.15
N PRO A 289 17.27 7.18 -7.54
CA PRO A 289 18.57 7.74 -7.89
C PRO A 289 19.33 8.22 -6.66
N LEU A 290 19.60 7.34 -5.70
CA LEU A 290 20.30 7.73 -4.48
C LEU A 290 21.04 6.56 -3.81
N TRP A 291 21.96 6.94 -2.94
CA TRP A 291 22.74 6.05 -2.09
C TRP A 291 22.65 6.52 -0.64
N TYR A 292 23.04 5.66 0.28
CA TYR A 292 23.13 6.00 1.71
C TYR A 292 24.57 5.83 2.18
N PRO A 293 25.14 6.83 2.88
CA PRO A 293 26.43 6.65 3.52
C PRO A 293 26.33 5.62 4.64
N LEU A 294 27.39 4.85 4.84
CA LEU A 294 27.52 3.90 5.94
C LEU A 294 28.37 4.53 7.05
N ASP A 295 27.93 4.36 8.28
CA ASP A 295 28.72 4.78 9.45
C ASP A 295 29.91 3.83 9.74
N ALA A 296 30.58 4.02 10.87
CA ALA A 296 31.74 3.22 11.26
C ALA A 296 31.37 1.76 11.60
N GLU A 297 30.13 1.51 11.94
CA GLU A 297 29.55 0.18 12.24
C GLU A 297 28.98 -0.48 10.98
N GLY A 298 28.86 0.27 9.87
CA GLY A 298 28.32 -0.20 8.60
C GLY A 298 26.79 -0.04 8.49
N GLU A 299 26.18 0.74 9.39
CA GLU A 299 24.75 1.03 9.36
C GLU A 299 24.46 2.21 8.42
N PRO A 300 23.39 2.12 7.61
CA PRO A 300 23.04 3.17 6.65
C PRO A 300 22.41 4.41 7.31
N ASP A 301 22.92 5.59 6.96
CA ASP A 301 22.30 6.85 7.30
C ASP A 301 21.17 7.18 6.30
N TYR A 302 19.97 6.77 6.61
CA TYR A 302 18.80 7.02 5.77
C TYR A 302 18.30 8.45 5.79
N GLU A 303 18.72 9.28 6.76
CA GLU A 303 18.29 10.67 6.88
C GLU A 303 19.11 11.60 5.97
N ASN A 304 20.33 11.19 5.60
CA ASN A 304 21.25 11.96 4.77
C ASN A 304 21.63 11.22 3.48
N PRO A 305 20.68 10.97 2.55
CA PRO A 305 20.99 10.26 1.31
C PRO A 305 21.94 11.06 0.42
N ILE A 306 22.82 10.36 -0.28
CA ILE A 306 23.72 10.93 -1.31
C ILE A 306 22.94 11.00 -2.62
N LEU A 307 22.79 12.20 -3.17
CA LEU A 307 22.02 12.46 -4.38
C LEU A 307 22.94 12.74 -5.57
N PRO A 308 22.58 12.29 -6.80
CA PRO A 308 23.26 12.71 -8.01
C PRO A 308 22.90 14.13 -8.40
N THR A 309 23.71 14.77 -9.23
CA THR A 309 23.34 16.00 -9.94
C THR A 309 22.49 15.66 -11.17
N GLU A 310 21.74 16.62 -11.71
CA GLU A 310 20.83 16.41 -12.86
C GLU A 310 21.55 15.93 -14.13
N ASP A 311 22.79 16.33 -14.33
CA ASP A 311 23.62 15.93 -15.48
C ASP A 311 24.11 14.48 -15.40
N MET A 312 24.14 13.89 -14.22
CA MET A 312 24.46 12.47 -14.04
C MET A 312 23.31 11.53 -14.46
N LEU A 313 22.07 12.04 -14.53
CA LEU A 313 20.89 11.20 -14.78
C LEU A 313 20.82 10.71 -16.26
N PRO A 314 20.38 9.48 -16.50
CA PRO A 314 19.91 8.51 -15.51
C PRO A 314 21.06 7.75 -14.84
N VAL A 315 20.91 7.48 -13.56
CA VAL A 315 21.84 6.65 -12.77
C VAL A 315 21.24 5.30 -12.42
N ASP A 316 22.11 4.32 -12.19
CA ASP A 316 21.75 3.06 -11.57
C ASP A 316 22.63 2.85 -10.32
N PRO A 317 22.12 3.19 -9.12
CA PRO A 317 22.90 3.10 -7.89
C PRO A 317 23.42 1.71 -7.56
N ALA A 318 22.76 0.65 -8.05
CA ALA A 318 23.19 -0.71 -7.83
C ALA A 318 24.51 -1.06 -8.57
N SER A 319 24.77 -0.37 -9.69
CA SER A 319 25.93 -0.60 -10.56
C SER A 319 26.91 0.57 -10.65
N GLN A 320 26.59 1.72 -10.06
CA GLN A 320 27.39 2.94 -10.08
C GLN A 320 27.75 3.37 -8.66
N ALA A 321 29.00 3.82 -8.45
CA ALA A 321 29.41 4.36 -7.15
C ALA A 321 28.68 5.68 -6.85
N ALA A 322 28.50 5.94 -5.56
CA ALA A 322 27.95 7.20 -5.09
C ALA A 322 28.90 8.37 -5.42
N PRO A 323 28.39 9.58 -5.69
CA PRO A 323 29.23 10.77 -5.85
C PRO A 323 30.18 10.95 -4.68
N GLY A 324 31.48 11.09 -5.00
CA GLY A 324 32.55 11.24 -4.00
C GLY A 324 33.11 9.93 -3.43
N TYR A 325 32.62 8.78 -3.90
CA TYR A 325 33.07 7.46 -3.47
C TYR A 325 33.60 6.65 -4.67
N SER A 326 34.44 5.66 -4.36
CA SER A 326 34.89 4.64 -5.32
C SER A 326 34.14 3.31 -5.10
N GLU A 327 34.10 2.44 -6.12
CA GLU A 327 33.29 1.22 -6.08
C GLU A 327 33.73 0.22 -4.99
N ASP A 328 35.01 0.22 -4.61
CA ASP A 328 35.53 -0.60 -3.51
C ASP A 328 35.04 -0.19 -2.12
N GLN A 329 34.40 0.99 -1.99
CA GLN A 329 33.77 1.46 -0.78
C GLN A 329 32.30 1.01 -0.64
N ARG A 330 31.78 0.31 -1.62
CA ARG A 330 30.40 -0.21 -1.58
C ARG A 330 30.25 -1.31 -0.51
N GLY A 331 29.31 -1.10 0.42
CA GLY A 331 28.94 -2.07 1.45
C GLY A 331 29.97 -2.27 2.55
N VAL A 332 30.96 -1.36 2.69
CA VAL A 332 31.94 -1.39 3.79
C VAL A 332 31.71 -0.21 4.74
N PRO A 333 32.05 -0.36 6.04
CA PRO A 333 31.96 0.75 7.00
C PRO A 333 32.66 2.02 6.51
N GLY A 334 32.01 3.17 6.66
CA GLY A 334 32.48 4.45 6.14
C GLY A 334 32.33 4.62 4.62
N GLY A 335 31.75 3.67 3.94
CA GLY A 335 31.44 3.69 2.52
C GLY A 335 29.98 4.03 2.23
N PHE A 336 29.36 3.31 1.31
CA PHE A 336 27.97 3.57 0.89
C PHE A 336 27.24 2.30 0.46
N ILE A 337 25.90 2.38 0.44
CA ILE A 337 25.02 1.40 -0.22
C ILE A 337 24.05 2.11 -1.16
N ALA A 338 23.55 1.40 -2.17
CA ALA A 338 22.45 1.85 -3.03
C ALA A 338 21.11 1.70 -2.33
N ASP A 339 20.13 2.54 -2.67
CA ASP A 339 18.73 2.21 -2.39
C ASP A 339 18.37 0.92 -3.15
N PRO A 340 17.82 -0.11 -2.46
CA PRO A 340 17.55 -1.40 -3.08
C PRO A 340 16.26 -1.42 -3.92
N ASP A 341 15.43 -0.41 -3.80
CA ASP A 341 14.09 -0.38 -4.37
C ASP A 341 14.06 0.25 -5.76
N VAL A 342 13.00 -0.04 -6.50
CA VAL A 342 12.68 0.60 -7.77
C VAL A 342 11.39 1.39 -7.65
N LEU A 343 11.22 2.39 -8.51
CA LEU A 343 9.99 3.16 -8.61
C LEU A 343 8.84 2.26 -9.08
N ASP A 344 7.67 2.46 -8.48
CA ASP A 344 6.41 1.89 -8.95
C ASP A 344 6.20 2.21 -10.43
N THR A 345 5.63 1.27 -11.16
CA THR A 345 5.29 1.46 -12.58
C THR A 345 4.43 2.70 -12.80
N TRP A 346 3.48 2.97 -11.91
CA TRP A 346 2.63 4.16 -12.00
C TRP A 346 3.41 5.45 -11.72
N ALA A 347 4.46 5.41 -10.92
CA ALA A 347 5.34 6.57 -10.70
C ALA A 347 6.05 7.01 -11.99
N THR A 348 6.45 6.07 -12.85
CA THR A 348 7.00 6.36 -14.16
C THR A 348 5.91 6.70 -15.19
N SER A 349 4.83 5.91 -15.23
CA SER A 349 3.70 6.10 -16.16
C SER A 349 2.98 7.45 -15.95
N SER A 350 2.96 7.96 -14.72
CA SER A 350 2.39 9.27 -14.40
C SER A 350 3.13 10.45 -15.03
N LEU A 351 4.36 10.23 -15.48
CA LEU A 351 5.21 11.24 -16.15
C LEU A 351 5.12 11.17 -17.68
N THR A 352 4.17 10.41 -18.21
CA THR A 352 3.97 10.32 -19.68
C THR A 352 3.81 11.69 -20.35
N PRO A 353 3.07 12.68 -19.81
CA PRO A 353 3.03 14.02 -20.39
C PRO A 353 4.41 14.67 -20.46
N GLN A 354 5.20 14.62 -19.39
CA GLN A 354 6.53 15.19 -19.33
C GLN A 354 7.51 14.49 -20.30
N ILE A 355 7.44 13.15 -20.37
CA ILE A 355 8.26 12.35 -21.27
C ILE A 355 7.91 12.68 -22.74
N ALA A 356 6.62 12.68 -23.09
CA ALA A 356 6.16 12.88 -24.46
C ALA A 356 6.39 14.31 -24.97
N THR A 357 6.35 15.30 -24.09
CA THR A 357 6.54 16.72 -24.42
C THR A 357 8.00 17.17 -24.35
N GLY A 358 8.95 16.29 -23.96
CA GLY A 358 10.36 16.62 -23.91
C GLY A 358 10.78 17.45 -22.68
N TRP A 359 10.04 17.38 -21.59
CA TRP A 359 10.45 18.02 -20.33
C TRP A 359 11.90 17.63 -19.97
N ALA A 360 12.72 18.60 -19.59
CA ALA A 360 14.15 18.48 -19.31
C ALA A 360 15.06 18.22 -20.52
N THR A 361 14.55 18.10 -21.75
CA THR A 361 15.38 17.85 -22.96
C THR A 361 15.04 18.75 -24.14
N ASP A 362 13.79 19.19 -24.26
CA ASP A 362 13.28 20.07 -25.32
C ASP A 362 12.31 21.10 -24.73
N PRO A 363 12.82 22.20 -24.15
CA PRO A 363 11.99 23.22 -23.50
C PRO A 363 11.00 23.88 -24.47
N GLU A 364 11.34 24.00 -25.76
CA GLU A 364 10.45 24.61 -26.76
C GLU A 364 9.26 23.71 -27.07
N LEU A 365 9.48 22.42 -27.26
CA LEU A 365 8.41 21.44 -27.44
C LEU A 365 7.53 21.37 -26.19
N HIS A 366 8.15 21.30 -25.01
CA HIS A 366 7.40 21.25 -23.75
C HIS A 366 6.50 22.46 -23.58
N ALA A 367 6.99 23.66 -23.78
CA ALA A 367 6.21 24.88 -23.65
C ALA A 367 5.03 24.97 -24.64
N LYS A 368 5.13 24.31 -25.81
CA LYS A 368 4.05 24.26 -26.81
C LYS A 368 3.00 23.18 -26.55
N THR A 369 3.36 22.11 -25.83
CA THR A 369 2.55 20.88 -25.77
C THR A 369 2.16 20.44 -24.36
N PHE A 370 2.62 21.11 -23.32
CA PHE A 370 2.21 20.89 -21.95
C PHE A 370 1.50 22.12 -21.37
N PRO A 371 0.30 22.00 -20.74
CA PRO A 371 -0.53 20.80 -20.64
C PRO A 371 -0.98 20.26 -22.01
N MET A 372 -1.19 18.92 -22.09
CA MET A 372 -1.64 18.29 -23.33
C MET A 372 -3.09 18.62 -23.64
N ASP A 373 -3.51 18.50 -24.92
CA ASP A 373 -4.88 18.80 -25.30
C ASP A 373 -5.87 17.71 -24.94
N LEU A 374 -5.51 16.44 -25.18
CA LEU A 374 -6.40 15.29 -25.07
C LEU A 374 -5.70 14.06 -24.54
N ARG A 375 -6.37 13.38 -23.59
CA ARG A 375 -5.97 12.09 -23.06
C ARG A 375 -7.08 11.05 -23.18
N PRO A 376 -7.00 10.11 -24.13
CA PRO A 376 -7.88 8.94 -24.16
C PRO A 376 -7.35 7.84 -23.25
N GLN A 377 -8.23 7.21 -22.47
CA GLN A 377 -7.90 6.06 -21.61
C GLN A 377 -9.13 5.25 -21.22
N GLY A 378 -8.94 4.05 -20.69
CA GLY A 378 -9.97 3.28 -20.02
C GLY A 378 -10.35 3.86 -18.65
N HIS A 379 -11.59 3.65 -18.23
CA HIS A 379 -12.07 4.15 -16.93
C HIS A 379 -11.45 3.39 -15.73
N ASP A 380 -10.92 2.20 -15.95
CA ASP A 380 -10.32 1.36 -14.91
C ASP A 380 -8.99 1.88 -14.37
N ILE A 381 -8.32 2.76 -15.11
CA ILE A 381 -7.05 3.37 -14.69
C ILE A 381 -7.18 4.84 -14.24
N ILE A 382 -8.41 5.29 -13.92
CA ILE A 382 -8.62 6.63 -13.32
C ILE A 382 -7.88 6.73 -11.99
N ARG A 383 -8.00 5.73 -11.12
CA ARG A 383 -7.40 5.72 -9.78
C ARG A 383 -5.88 5.53 -9.79
N THR A 384 -5.33 4.97 -10.85
CA THR A 384 -3.90 4.70 -11.01
C THR A 384 -3.26 5.75 -11.91
N TRP A 385 -3.38 5.61 -13.23
CA TRP A 385 -2.68 6.43 -14.18
C TRP A 385 -3.14 7.89 -14.20
N LEU A 386 -4.47 8.14 -14.31
CA LEU A 386 -4.97 9.52 -14.39
C LEU A 386 -4.68 10.29 -13.11
N PHE A 387 -5.04 9.71 -11.96
CA PHE A 387 -4.83 10.35 -10.67
C PHE A 387 -3.35 10.61 -10.38
N SER A 388 -2.48 9.60 -10.58
CA SER A 388 -1.04 9.77 -10.39
C SER A 388 -0.44 10.83 -11.32
N THR A 389 -0.95 10.94 -12.56
CA THR A 389 -0.53 11.98 -13.51
C THR A 389 -0.99 13.37 -13.05
N ALA A 390 -2.21 13.50 -12.51
CA ALA A 390 -2.69 14.75 -11.93
C ALA A 390 -1.84 15.18 -10.72
N VAL A 391 -1.46 14.24 -9.85
CA VAL A 391 -0.54 14.51 -8.72
C VAL A 391 0.79 15.04 -9.24
N ARG A 392 1.40 14.40 -10.26
CA ARG A 392 2.67 14.85 -10.83
C ARG A 392 2.58 16.20 -11.51
N ALA A 393 1.51 16.47 -12.25
CA ALA A 393 1.30 17.77 -12.89
C ALA A 393 1.14 18.89 -11.84
N GLU A 394 0.44 18.61 -10.74
CA GLU A 394 0.30 19.57 -9.63
C GLU A 394 1.64 19.80 -8.92
N THR A 395 2.40 18.73 -8.57
CA THR A 395 3.65 18.89 -7.81
C THR A 395 4.78 19.52 -8.62
N LEU A 396 4.85 19.23 -9.91
CA LEU A 396 5.96 19.68 -10.77
C LEU A 396 5.67 20.99 -11.53
N ALA A 397 4.39 21.32 -11.76
CA ALA A 397 4.02 22.44 -12.62
C ALA A 397 2.83 23.27 -12.12
N SER A 398 2.22 22.91 -10.98
CA SER A 398 1.00 23.57 -10.44
C SER A 398 -0.11 23.68 -11.51
N SER A 399 -0.32 22.61 -12.29
CA SER A 399 -1.17 22.59 -13.47
C SER A 399 -1.95 21.27 -13.61
N VAL A 400 -2.91 21.24 -14.52
CA VAL A 400 -3.49 20.00 -15.05
C VAL A 400 -2.53 19.36 -16.05
N PRO A 401 -2.51 18.03 -16.19
CA PRO A 401 -1.68 17.36 -17.19
C PRO A 401 -2.19 17.49 -18.63
N TRP A 402 -3.52 17.68 -18.79
CA TRP A 402 -4.25 17.86 -20.05
C TRP A 402 -5.57 18.56 -19.82
N TYR A 403 -6.10 19.15 -20.88
CA TYR A 403 -7.38 19.88 -20.80
C TYR A 403 -8.62 18.98 -20.98
N ASN A 404 -8.48 17.89 -21.75
CA ASN A 404 -9.60 16.99 -22.05
C ASN A 404 -9.20 15.54 -21.78
N THR A 405 -10.13 14.77 -21.19
CA THR A 405 -9.98 13.32 -21.04
C THR A 405 -11.16 12.59 -21.64
N ALA A 406 -10.89 11.64 -22.55
CA ALA A 406 -11.89 10.78 -23.16
C ALA A 406 -11.78 9.38 -22.55
N LEU A 407 -12.83 8.95 -21.87
CA LEU A 407 -12.88 7.70 -21.13
C LEU A 407 -13.70 6.65 -21.87
N SER A 408 -13.11 5.50 -22.09
CA SER A 408 -13.77 4.33 -22.67
C SER A 408 -14.15 3.31 -21.59
N GLY A 409 -15.17 2.50 -21.89
CA GLY A 409 -15.48 1.30 -21.14
C GLY A 409 -14.51 0.15 -21.47
N TRP A 410 -14.80 -1.01 -20.91
CA TRP A 410 -14.07 -2.23 -21.23
C TRP A 410 -14.64 -2.88 -22.49
N ILE A 411 -13.76 -3.53 -23.26
CA ILE A 411 -14.19 -4.58 -24.18
C ILE A 411 -14.42 -5.83 -23.32
N LEU A 412 -15.64 -6.32 -23.33
CA LEU A 412 -16.09 -7.46 -22.55
C LEU A 412 -16.05 -8.74 -23.39
N ASP A 413 -15.94 -9.89 -22.76
CA ASP A 413 -16.13 -11.18 -23.39
C ASP A 413 -17.62 -11.40 -23.79
N PRO A 414 -17.97 -12.48 -24.50
CA PRO A 414 -19.35 -12.78 -24.86
C PRO A 414 -20.33 -12.87 -23.69
N ASP A 415 -19.83 -13.22 -22.51
CA ASP A 415 -20.61 -13.27 -21.26
C ASP A 415 -20.69 -11.93 -20.54
N ARG A 416 -20.24 -10.85 -21.17
CA ARG A 416 -20.16 -9.49 -20.61
C ARG A 416 -19.27 -9.38 -19.37
N LYS A 417 -18.22 -10.20 -19.29
CA LYS A 417 -17.22 -10.16 -18.21
C LYS A 417 -15.95 -9.43 -18.68
N LYS A 418 -15.27 -8.77 -17.78
CA LYS A 418 -13.96 -8.18 -18.05
C LYS A 418 -12.99 -9.27 -18.49
N MET A 419 -12.35 -9.07 -19.64
CA MET A 419 -11.33 -9.99 -20.16
C MET A 419 -10.04 -9.87 -19.34
N SER A 420 -9.46 -11.02 -19.00
CA SER A 420 -8.12 -11.08 -18.39
C SER A 420 -7.39 -12.36 -18.80
N LYS A 421 -6.06 -12.26 -18.92
CA LYS A 421 -5.22 -13.43 -19.25
C LYS A 421 -5.35 -14.54 -18.19
N SER A 422 -5.43 -14.17 -16.92
CA SER A 422 -5.56 -15.10 -15.79
C SER A 422 -6.87 -15.89 -15.79
N LYS A 423 -7.95 -15.34 -16.38
CA LYS A 423 -9.25 -16.01 -16.51
C LYS A 423 -9.39 -16.79 -17.82
N GLY A 424 -8.43 -16.67 -18.74
CA GLY A 424 -8.47 -17.36 -20.03
C GLY A 424 -9.59 -16.93 -20.99
N ASN A 425 -10.29 -15.81 -20.69
CA ASN A 425 -11.43 -15.32 -21.46
C ASN A 425 -11.07 -14.18 -22.43
N VAL A 426 -9.80 -14.06 -22.79
CA VAL A 426 -9.33 -13.03 -23.71
C VAL A 426 -9.71 -13.41 -25.15
N VAL A 427 -10.47 -12.53 -25.82
CA VAL A 427 -10.72 -12.60 -27.25
C VAL A 427 -9.71 -11.70 -27.96
N VAL A 428 -8.90 -12.29 -28.83
CA VAL A 428 -7.95 -11.52 -29.66
C VAL A 428 -8.66 -10.97 -30.90
N PRO A 429 -8.29 -9.76 -31.37
CA PRO A 429 -9.00 -9.12 -32.47
C PRO A 429 -8.71 -9.74 -33.86
N HIS A 430 -7.74 -10.64 -34.00
CA HIS A 430 -7.31 -11.15 -35.32
C HIS A 430 -8.45 -11.76 -36.13
N ASP A 431 -9.21 -12.69 -35.56
CA ASP A 431 -10.31 -13.33 -36.27
C ASP A 431 -11.38 -12.36 -36.71
N VAL A 432 -11.63 -11.33 -35.91
CA VAL A 432 -12.61 -10.28 -36.21
C VAL A 432 -12.08 -9.34 -37.30
N LEU A 433 -10.79 -8.99 -37.24
CA LEU A 433 -10.10 -8.17 -38.26
C LEU A 433 -10.07 -8.91 -39.60
N ASP A 434 -9.74 -10.21 -39.61
CA ASP A 434 -9.69 -11.02 -40.81
C ASP A 434 -11.07 -11.17 -41.46
N LYS A 435 -12.12 -11.33 -40.65
CA LYS A 435 -13.48 -11.54 -41.13
C LYS A 435 -14.17 -10.25 -41.60
N TYR A 436 -13.97 -9.13 -40.92
CA TYR A 436 -14.75 -7.90 -41.14
C TYR A 436 -13.90 -6.69 -41.59
N GLY A 437 -12.59 -6.79 -41.52
CA GLY A 437 -11.67 -5.70 -41.81
C GLY A 437 -11.52 -4.69 -40.68
N SER A 438 -10.46 -3.91 -40.73
CA SER A 438 -10.10 -2.94 -39.67
C SER A 438 -11.12 -1.80 -39.51
N ASP A 439 -11.71 -1.32 -40.61
CA ASP A 439 -12.67 -0.22 -40.57
C ASP A 439 -13.97 -0.61 -39.89
N ALA A 440 -14.44 -1.85 -40.11
CA ALA A 440 -15.61 -2.38 -39.42
C ALA A 440 -15.39 -2.50 -37.91
N VAL A 441 -14.21 -2.97 -37.49
CA VAL A 441 -13.83 -3.06 -36.07
C VAL A 441 -13.73 -1.68 -35.43
N ARG A 442 -13.13 -0.71 -36.12
CA ARG A 442 -13.05 0.68 -35.64
C ARG A 442 -14.42 1.33 -35.53
N TYR A 443 -15.28 1.12 -36.51
CA TYR A 443 -16.66 1.62 -36.49
C TYR A 443 -17.46 1.02 -35.34
N TRP A 444 -17.34 -0.31 -35.14
CA TRP A 444 -17.97 -0.97 -34.01
C TRP A 444 -17.50 -0.40 -32.67
N ALA A 445 -16.17 -0.23 -32.49
CA ALA A 445 -15.61 0.34 -31.26
C ALA A 445 -16.11 1.78 -31.02
N ALA A 446 -16.18 2.60 -32.08
CA ALA A 446 -16.67 3.97 -32.01
C ALA A 446 -18.19 4.06 -31.71
N SER A 447 -18.96 3.04 -32.09
CA SER A 447 -20.41 2.99 -31.83
C SER A 447 -20.75 2.46 -30.43
N ALA A 448 -19.79 1.89 -29.72
CA ALA A 448 -19.99 1.38 -28.36
C ALA A 448 -20.26 2.53 -27.39
N ARG A 449 -21.14 2.28 -26.42
CA ARG A 449 -21.46 3.22 -25.33
C ARG A 449 -20.92 2.68 -24.02
N LEU A 450 -20.60 3.59 -23.11
CA LEU A 450 -20.24 3.29 -21.71
C LEU A 450 -21.48 2.86 -20.92
#